data_1e8e227f8be3ab2c16a5a78a379be598
#
_entry.id   1e8e227f8be3ab2c16a5a78a379be598
#
_cell.length_a   1.000
_cell.length_b   1.000
_cell.length_c   1.000
_cell.angle_alpha   90.00
_cell.angle_beta   90.00
_cell.angle_gamma   90.00
#
_symmetry.space_group_name_H-M   'P 1'
#
loop_
_entity.id
_entity.type
_entity.pdbx_description
1 polymer ?
#
loop_
_entity_poly.entity_id
_entity_poly.type
_entity_poly.pdbx_seq_one_letter_code
_entity_poly.pdbx_strand_id
1 'polypeptide(L)'
;MFALQVLDDSMGGRQIVAGDVLIFEHGLEPRSGDIVAAFVDGESVVRSYVLHGGQPFLKTAHPEKCDLVAAQDLVIQGTLVRLTRNCR
;
A
#
# COMPACT_ATOMS: atom_id res chain seq x y z
N MET A 1 -11.02 8.10 7.95
CA MET A 1 -9.58 7.74 7.92
C MET A 1 -9.31 6.60 8.88
N PHE A 2 -8.29 5.83 8.58
CA PHE A 2 -7.84 4.75 9.46
C PHE A 2 -6.32 4.65 9.39
N ALA A 3 -5.75 3.99 10.39
CA ALA A 3 -4.30 3.84 10.49
C ALA A 3 -3.94 2.36 10.49
N LEU A 4 -2.82 2.03 9.83
CA LEU A 4 -2.22 0.70 9.87
C LEU A 4 -0.76 0.83 10.28
N GLN A 5 -0.31 -0.06 11.15
CA GLN A 5 1.11 -0.16 11.48
C GLN A 5 1.78 -1.14 10.55
N VAL A 6 2.93 -0.76 10.02
CA VAL A 6 3.70 -1.62 9.13
C VAL A 6 4.40 -2.69 9.94
N LEU A 7 4.16 -3.96 9.60
CA LEU A 7 4.70 -5.10 10.34
C LEU A 7 5.85 -5.80 9.61
N ASP A 8 6.07 -5.47 8.33
CA ASP A 8 7.11 -6.09 7.53
C ASP A 8 7.80 -5.05 6.66
N ASP A 9 8.75 -5.48 5.84
CA ASP A 9 9.54 -4.62 4.98
C ASP A 9 9.13 -4.70 3.50
N SER A 10 7.94 -5.20 3.20
CA SER A 10 7.50 -5.39 1.81
C SER A 10 7.47 -4.09 1.00
N MET A 11 7.45 -2.94 1.68
CA MET A 11 7.48 -1.62 1.05
C MET A 11 8.79 -0.88 1.28
N GLY A 12 9.87 -1.60 1.59
CA GLY A 12 11.18 -0.99 1.86
C GLY A 12 11.71 -0.15 0.71
N GLY A 13 11.40 -0.53 -0.53
CA GLY A 13 11.79 0.26 -1.70
C GLY A 13 11.11 1.62 -1.80
N ARG A 14 10.08 1.88 -1.00
CA ARG A 14 9.40 3.17 -0.89
C ARG A 14 9.77 3.85 0.43
N GLN A 15 10.81 3.38 1.12
CA GLN A 15 11.28 3.91 2.41
C GLN A 15 10.25 3.78 3.53
N ILE A 16 9.36 2.80 3.41
CA ILE A 16 8.41 2.43 4.46
C ILE A 16 8.97 1.22 5.18
N VAL A 17 9.18 1.35 6.47
CA VAL A 17 9.82 0.30 7.27
C VAL A 17 8.87 -0.18 8.37
N ALA A 18 9.17 -1.36 8.91
CA ALA A 18 8.39 -1.91 10.02
C ALA A 18 8.39 -0.92 11.19
N GLY A 19 7.22 -0.75 11.80
CA GLY A 19 7.02 0.20 12.88
C GLY A 19 6.42 1.52 12.44
N ASP A 20 6.46 1.85 11.16
CA ASP A 20 5.82 3.06 10.65
C ASP A 20 4.29 2.93 10.79
N VAL A 21 3.64 4.07 11.04
CA VAL A 21 2.18 4.16 11.06
C VAL A 21 1.73 4.92 9.84
N LEU A 22 0.86 4.30 9.06
CA LEU A 22 0.35 4.86 7.81
C LEU A 22 -1.12 5.23 7.99
N ILE A 23 -1.46 6.45 7.59
CA ILE A 23 -2.82 6.96 7.66
C ILE A 23 -3.43 6.93 6.27
N PHE A 24 -4.59 6.30 6.14
CA PHE A 24 -5.30 6.11 4.88
C PHE A 24 -6.64 6.79 4.92
N GLU A 25 -7.10 7.26 3.77
CA GLU A 25 -8.41 7.86 3.63
C GLU A 25 -9.30 6.97 2.77
N HIS A 26 -10.49 6.65 3.29
CA HIS A 26 -11.51 5.92 2.55
C HIS A 26 -12.07 6.78 1.42
N GLY A 27 -12.41 6.14 0.31
CA GLY A 27 -13.10 6.82 -0.77
C GLY A 27 -12.25 7.73 -1.63
N LEU A 28 -10.98 7.91 -1.27
CA LEU A 28 -10.05 8.68 -2.09
C LEU A 28 -9.55 7.78 -3.22
N GLU A 29 -9.85 8.17 -4.45
CA GLU A 29 -9.44 7.37 -5.62
C GLU A 29 -7.92 7.43 -5.79
N PRO A 30 -7.23 6.28 -5.80
CA PRO A 30 -5.79 6.28 -5.93
C PRO A 30 -5.34 6.61 -7.35
N ARG A 31 -4.15 7.18 -7.44
CA ARG A 31 -3.47 7.44 -8.71
C ARG A 31 -2.27 6.52 -8.83
N SER A 32 -1.79 6.31 -10.05
CA SER A 32 -0.60 5.51 -10.27
C SER A 32 0.58 6.08 -9.47
N GLY A 33 1.21 5.24 -8.66
CA GLY A 33 2.28 5.62 -7.75
C GLY A 33 1.83 5.83 -6.32
N ASP A 34 0.53 5.94 -6.05
CA ASP A 34 0.03 6.06 -4.69
C ASP A 34 0.20 4.76 -3.92
N ILE A 35 0.26 4.88 -2.61
CA ILE A 35 0.28 3.72 -1.71
C ILE A 35 -1.14 3.51 -1.18
N VAL A 36 -1.61 2.28 -1.22
CA VAL A 36 -2.96 1.93 -0.81
C VAL A 36 -2.94 0.82 0.22
N ALA A 37 -3.98 0.78 1.05
CA ALA A 37 -4.29 -0.37 1.88
C ALA A 37 -5.33 -1.19 1.14
N ALA A 38 -5.11 -2.48 1.02
CA ALA A 38 -6.01 -3.38 0.33
C ALA A 38 -6.24 -4.64 1.15
N PHE A 39 -7.37 -5.29 0.92
CA PHE A 39 -7.72 -6.53 1.58
C PHE A 39 -7.43 -7.68 0.61
N VAL A 40 -6.48 -8.52 0.98
CA VAL A 40 -6.03 -9.65 0.16
C VAL A 40 -6.06 -10.91 1.03
N ASP A 41 -6.80 -11.91 0.60
CA ASP A 41 -6.89 -13.20 1.30
C ASP A 41 -7.21 -13.07 2.79
N GLY A 42 -8.12 -12.14 3.13
CA GLY A 42 -8.54 -11.95 4.51
C GLY A 42 -7.63 -11.06 5.34
N GLU A 43 -6.60 -10.48 4.76
CA GLU A 43 -5.65 -9.63 5.47
C GLU A 43 -5.53 -8.25 4.82
N SER A 44 -5.35 -7.23 5.66
CA SER A 44 -5.03 -5.89 5.18
C SER A 44 -3.55 -5.81 4.83
N VAL A 45 -3.25 -5.41 3.62
CA VAL A 45 -1.87 -5.26 3.15
C VAL A 45 -1.67 -3.86 2.60
N VAL A 46 -0.41 -3.41 2.61
CA VAL A 46 -0.01 -2.11 2.06
C VAL A 46 0.78 -2.36 0.79
N ARG A 47 0.37 -1.72 -0.30
CA ARG A 47 0.99 -1.93 -1.62
C ARG A 47 1.01 -0.63 -2.41
N SER A 48 1.86 -0.56 -3.43
CA SER A 48 1.82 0.52 -4.41
C SER A 48 0.72 0.25 -5.43
N TYR A 49 -0.03 1.30 -5.76
CA TYR A 49 -1.05 1.25 -6.80
C TYR A 49 -0.41 1.69 -8.12
N VAL A 50 -0.50 0.85 -9.12
CA VAL A 50 0.14 1.11 -10.42
C VAL A 50 -0.87 0.87 -11.53
N LEU A 51 -0.96 1.80 -12.48
CA LEU A 51 -1.72 1.61 -13.69
C LEU A 51 -0.78 1.12 -14.80
N HIS A 52 -1.15 0.01 -15.40
CA HIS A 52 -0.37 -0.58 -16.49
C HIS A 52 -1.33 -0.90 -17.64
N GLY A 53 -1.17 -0.20 -18.75
CA GLY A 53 -2.09 -0.36 -19.88
C GLY A 53 -3.53 0.01 -19.53
N GLY A 54 -3.73 0.96 -18.61
CA GLY A 54 -5.05 1.36 -18.15
C GLY A 54 -5.65 0.45 -17.09
N GLN A 55 -4.98 -0.63 -16.72
CA GLN A 55 -5.46 -1.56 -15.70
C GLN A 55 -4.73 -1.36 -14.38
N PRO A 56 -5.46 -1.39 -13.24
CA PRO A 56 -4.83 -1.23 -11.94
C PRO A 56 -4.18 -2.53 -11.44
N PHE A 57 -2.99 -2.38 -10.87
CA PHE A 57 -2.25 -3.46 -10.23
C PHE A 57 -1.75 -3.00 -8.87
N LEU A 58 -1.58 -3.94 -7.96
CA LEU A 58 -0.91 -3.71 -6.68
C LEU A 58 0.48 -4.34 -6.74
N LYS A 59 1.46 -3.59 -6.23
CA LYS A 59 2.86 -3.98 -6.34
C LYS A 59 3.55 -3.81 -4.99
N THR A 60 4.34 -4.80 -4.59
CA THR A 60 5.27 -4.63 -3.47
C THR A 60 6.45 -3.80 -3.95
N ALA A 61 7.07 -3.06 -3.03
CA ALA A 61 8.23 -2.23 -3.35
C ALA A 61 9.51 -2.77 -2.69
N HIS A 62 9.54 -4.06 -2.39
CA HIS A 62 10.74 -4.68 -1.83
C HIS A 62 11.75 -4.95 -2.95
N PRO A 63 13.05 -4.66 -2.73
CA PRO A 63 14.07 -4.84 -3.78
C PRO A 63 14.18 -6.27 -4.29
N GLU A 64 13.89 -7.27 -3.44
CA GLU A 64 14.01 -8.68 -3.79
C GLU A 64 12.69 -9.33 -4.17
N LYS A 65 11.58 -8.63 -3.98
CA LYS A 65 10.23 -9.13 -4.28
C LYS A 65 9.49 -8.08 -5.06
N CYS A 66 9.05 -8.43 -6.24
CA CYS A 66 8.29 -7.54 -7.09
C CYS A 66 7.06 -8.28 -7.60
N ASP A 67 6.10 -8.48 -6.71
CA ASP A 67 4.85 -9.16 -7.05
C ASP A 67 3.85 -8.12 -7.57
N LEU A 68 3.27 -8.44 -8.71
CA LEU A 68 2.26 -7.61 -9.34
C LEU A 68 0.94 -8.39 -9.36
N VAL A 69 -0.06 -7.85 -8.68
CA VAL A 69 -1.36 -8.50 -8.54
C VAL A 69 -2.44 -7.56 -9.08
N ALA A 70 -3.28 -8.07 -9.97
CA ALA A 70 -4.38 -7.27 -10.53
C ALA A 70 -5.31 -6.80 -9.41
N ALA A 71 -5.61 -5.50 -9.40
CA ALA A 71 -6.42 -4.90 -8.34
C ALA A 71 -7.94 -5.07 -8.56
N GLN A 72 -8.36 -5.56 -9.71
CA GLN A 72 -9.79 -5.68 -10.03
C GLN A 72 -10.53 -6.67 -9.15
N ASP A 73 -9.82 -7.67 -8.60
CA ASP A 73 -10.40 -8.67 -7.70
C ASP A 73 -10.11 -8.39 -6.24
N LEU A 74 -9.58 -7.21 -5.93
CA LEU A 74 -9.17 -6.84 -4.58
C LEU A 74 -9.99 -5.65 -4.09
N VAL A 75 -10.19 -5.60 -2.77
CA VAL A 75 -10.88 -4.47 -2.14
C VAL A 75 -9.82 -3.48 -1.67
N ILE A 76 -9.79 -2.30 -2.28
CA ILE A 76 -8.93 -1.21 -1.85
C ILE A 76 -9.64 -0.48 -0.71
N GLN A 77 -9.03 -0.49 0.48
CA GLN A 77 -9.64 0.06 1.69
C GLN A 77 -9.41 1.57 1.80
N GLY A 78 -8.28 2.06 1.30
CA GLY A 78 -7.98 3.47 1.37
C GLY A 78 -6.67 3.80 0.69
N THR A 79 -6.44 5.10 0.49
CA THR A 79 -5.23 5.64 -0.12
C THR A 79 -4.42 6.37 0.92
N LEU A 80 -3.10 6.19 0.90
CA LEU A 80 -2.20 6.80 1.88
C LEU A 80 -2.21 8.32 1.74
N VAL A 81 -2.45 9.00 2.86
CA VAL A 81 -2.41 10.46 2.93
C VAL A 81 -1.32 10.96 3.87
N ARG A 82 -0.83 10.12 4.78
CA ARG A 82 0.17 10.53 5.75
C ARG A 82 0.95 9.33 6.29
N LEU A 83 2.24 9.53 6.51
CA LEU A 83 3.12 8.57 7.19
C LEU A 83 3.62 9.19 8.48
N THR A 84 3.53 8.45 9.58
CA THR A 84 4.06 8.86 10.87
C THR A 84 5.12 7.85 11.30
N ARG A 85 6.29 8.35 11.65
CA ARG A 85 7.40 7.53 12.10
C ARG A 85 7.79 7.96 13.51
N ASN A 86 7.93 6.99 14.39
CA ASN A 86 8.37 7.26 15.75
C ASN A 86 9.89 7.40 15.75
N CYS A 87 10.36 8.63 15.80
CA CYS A 87 11.80 8.95 15.84
C CYS A 87 12.24 9.16 17.28
N ARG A 88 13.30 8.48 17.64
CA ARG A 88 13.95 8.69 18.94
C ARG A 88 15.38 9.11 18.74
#